data_930c61965f0af7c057514121996f0277
#
_entry.id   930c61965f0af7c057514121996f0277
#
_cell.length_a   1.000
_cell.length_b   1.000
_cell.length_c   1.000
_cell.angle_alpha   90.00
_cell.angle_beta   90.00
_cell.angle_gamma   90.00
#
_symmetry.space_group_name_H-M   'P 1'
#
loop_
_entity.id
_entity.type
_entity.pdbx_description
1 polymer ?
#
loop_
_entity_poly.entity_id
_entity_poly.type
_entity_poly.pdbx_seq_one_letter_code
_entity_poly.pdbx_strand_id
1 'polypeptide(L)'
;MLCLSIPFAGMAADKLGRRKVLLSSALLMALLTYPAYLLMQNGSIAWAIGGIILLAVLFSGQAGVIHTSLLELFPVSVRTTGYSFGYNIGLAIFGGAGPLIVTSIIASTGNQDVPAYYVIGAALCTFLSALVITESKARSLHD
;
A
#
# COMPACT_ATOMS: atom_id res chain seq x y z
N MET A 1 14.09 -3.55 7.37
CA MET A 1 12.84 -3.46 8.14
C MET A 1 11.66 -4.07 7.36
N LEU A 2 11.35 -3.66 6.14
CA LEU A 2 10.24 -4.22 5.32
C LEU A 2 10.29 -5.74 5.18
N CYS A 3 11.46 -6.32 4.89
CA CYS A 3 11.61 -7.78 4.71
C CYS A 3 11.24 -8.62 5.94
N LEU A 4 11.35 -8.05 7.14
CA LEU A 4 10.98 -8.74 8.38
C LEU A 4 9.48 -8.58 8.70
N SER A 5 8.87 -7.45 8.34
CA SER A 5 7.47 -7.16 8.66
C SER A 5 6.47 -7.79 7.68
N ILE A 6 6.85 -7.99 6.41
CA ILE A 6 5.98 -8.60 5.39
C ILE A 6 5.51 -10.02 5.76
N PRO A 7 6.36 -10.96 6.24
CA PRO A 7 5.89 -12.29 6.64
C PRO A 7 4.88 -12.26 7.79
N PHE A 8 5.08 -11.37 8.77
CA PHE A 8 4.14 -11.20 9.88
C PHE A 8 2.79 -10.65 9.42
N ALA A 9 2.80 -9.71 8.47
CA ALA A 9 1.58 -9.20 7.86
C ALA A 9 0.84 -10.28 7.08
N GLY A 10 1.56 -11.15 6.36
CA GLY A 10 0.98 -12.32 5.68
C GLY A 10 0.31 -13.29 6.66
N MET A 11 0.99 -13.67 7.73
CA MET A 11 0.41 -14.53 8.79
C MET A 11 -0.80 -13.90 9.47
N ALA A 12 -0.78 -12.59 9.70
CA ALA A 12 -1.93 -11.87 10.24
C ALA A 12 -3.12 -11.89 9.26
N ALA A 13 -2.84 -11.77 7.96
CA ALA A 13 -3.86 -11.81 6.92
C ALA A 13 -4.52 -13.19 6.79
N ASP A 14 -3.75 -14.27 6.98
CA ASP A 14 -4.29 -15.64 6.94
C ASP A 14 -5.21 -15.92 8.15
N LYS A 15 -4.95 -15.30 9.31
CA LYS A 15 -5.77 -15.47 10.53
C LYS A 15 -6.97 -14.52 10.58
N LEU A 16 -6.79 -13.26 10.25
CA LEU A 16 -7.82 -12.22 10.39
C LEU A 16 -8.70 -12.05 9.14
N GLY A 17 -8.26 -12.61 8.01
CA GLY A 17 -8.87 -12.42 6.70
C GLY A 17 -8.16 -11.31 5.90
N ARG A 18 -7.82 -11.61 4.66
CA ARG A 18 -7.02 -10.73 3.77
C ARG A 18 -7.66 -9.37 3.55
N ARG A 19 -8.98 -9.34 3.32
CA ARG A 19 -9.74 -8.10 3.13
C ARG A 19 -9.67 -7.19 4.36
N LYS A 20 -9.81 -7.74 5.56
CA LYS A 20 -9.76 -6.97 6.81
C LYS A 20 -8.39 -6.34 7.04
N VAL A 21 -7.32 -7.10 6.80
CA VAL A 21 -5.94 -6.60 6.93
C VAL A 21 -5.66 -5.53 5.88
N LEU A 22 -6.12 -5.71 4.64
CA LEU A 22 -5.96 -4.71 3.59
C LEU A 22 -6.72 -3.42 3.90
N LEU A 23 -7.98 -3.51 4.37
CA LEU A 23 -8.78 -2.36 4.75
C LEU A 23 -8.19 -1.62 5.96
N SER A 24 -7.80 -2.35 7.01
CA SER A 24 -7.22 -1.74 8.21
C SER A 24 -5.87 -1.07 7.93
N SER A 25 -5.00 -1.71 7.16
CA SER A 25 -3.69 -1.14 6.80
C SER A 25 -3.84 0.07 5.87
N ALA A 26 -4.77 0.05 4.91
CA ALA A 26 -5.03 1.19 4.04
C ALA A 26 -5.63 2.37 4.81
N LEU A 27 -6.56 2.12 5.73
CA LEU A 27 -7.14 3.16 6.58
C LEU A 27 -6.10 3.77 7.52
N LEU A 28 -5.30 2.95 8.19
CA LEU A 28 -4.22 3.42 9.05
C LEU A 28 -3.18 4.20 8.26
N MET A 29 -2.83 3.75 7.05
CA MET A 29 -1.94 4.48 6.16
C MET A 29 -2.50 5.86 5.83
N ALA A 30 -3.78 5.96 5.44
CA ALA A 30 -4.41 7.24 5.12
C ALA A 30 -4.42 8.21 6.32
N LEU A 31 -4.70 7.71 7.53
CA LEU A 31 -4.78 8.52 8.74
C LEU A 31 -3.41 8.93 9.29
N LEU A 32 -2.43 8.02 9.27
CA LEU A 32 -1.14 8.22 9.92
C LEU A 32 -0.06 8.79 8.99
N THR A 33 -0.29 8.83 7.67
CA THR A 33 0.70 9.42 6.74
C THR A 33 0.95 10.89 7.02
N TYR A 34 -0.08 11.69 7.27
CA TYR A 34 0.08 13.12 7.53
C TYR A 34 0.84 13.38 8.83
N PRO A 35 0.47 12.82 10.00
CA PRO A 35 1.27 13.00 11.21
C PRO A 35 2.69 12.43 11.11
N ALA A 36 2.89 11.31 10.40
CA ALA A 36 4.23 10.79 10.14
C ALA A 36 5.08 11.76 9.31
N TYR A 37 4.47 12.40 8.32
CA TYR A 37 5.14 13.40 7.49
C TYR A 37 5.52 14.65 8.31
N LEU A 38 4.63 15.13 9.19
CA LEU A 38 4.94 16.23 10.11
C LEU A 38 6.09 15.89 11.06
N LEU A 39 6.17 14.66 11.56
CA LEU A 39 7.30 14.20 12.36
C LEU A 39 8.62 14.28 11.58
N MET A 40 8.60 13.95 10.28
CA MET A 40 9.78 14.02 9.43
C MET A 40 10.26 15.46 9.19
N GLN A 41 9.38 16.45 9.24
CA GLN A 41 9.71 17.86 9.05
C GLN A 41 10.30 18.54 10.31
N ASN A 42 10.25 17.92 11.47
CA ASN A 42 10.73 18.48 12.75
C ASN A 42 12.25 18.71 12.84
N GLY A 43 13.01 18.53 11.77
CA GLY A 43 14.43 18.87 11.70
C GLY A 43 15.37 17.94 12.48
N SER A 44 14.86 16.97 13.22
CA SER A 44 15.67 15.97 13.94
C SER A 44 15.71 14.65 13.18
N ILE A 45 16.93 14.12 12.99
CA ILE A 45 17.15 12.81 12.33
C ILE A 45 16.37 11.68 13.01
N ALA A 46 16.28 11.72 14.35
CA ALA A 46 15.55 10.71 15.11
C ALA A 46 14.05 10.67 14.76
N TRP A 47 13.41 11.85 14.65
CA TRP A 47 12.00 11.98 14.27
C TRP A 47 11.77 11.60 12.82
N ALA A 48 12.70 11.94 11.92
CA ALA A 48 12.65 11.53 10.52
C ALA A 48 12.70 10.00 10.38
N ILE A 49 13.62 9.34 11.08
CA ILE A 49 13.72 7.87 11.10
C ILE A 49 12.43 7.26 11.68
N GLY A 50 11.90 7.81 12.75
CA GLY A 50 10.64 7.36 13.35
C GLY A 50 9.46 7.41 12.37
N GLY A 51 9.31 8.50 11.63
CA GLY A 51 8.28 8.66 10.59
C GLY A 51 8.43 7.64 9.46
N ILE A 52 9.66 7.43 8.97
CA ILE A 52 9.96 6.43 7.92
C ILE A 52 9.62 5.01 8.40
N ILE A 53 10.02 4.65 9.63
CA ILE A 53 9.73 3.32 10.20
C ILE A 53 8.22 3.13 10.33
N LEU A 54 7.48 4.12 10.81
CA LEU A 54 6.03 4.06 10.91
C LEU A 54 5.37 3.80 9.56
N LEU A 55 5.73 4.57 8.54
CA LEU A 55 5.21 4.38 7.18
C LEU A 55 5.60 3.02 6.60
N ALA A 56 6.83 2.54 6.83
CA ALA A 56 7.30 1.25 6.37
C ALA A 56 6.50 0.09 7.00
N VAL A 57 6.20 0.17 8.30
CA VAL A 57 5.38 -0.85 9.00
C VAL A 57 3.95 -0.86 8.46
N LEU A 58 3.34 0.31 8.26
CA LEU A 58 1.99 0.41 7.69
C LEU A 58 1.94 -0.14 6.26
N PHE A 59 2.94 0.20 5.45
CA PHE A 59 3.05 -0.30 4.07
C PHE A 59 3.25 -1.83 4.02
N SER A 60 3.97 -2.41 4.99
CA SER A 60 4.18 -3.87 5.02
C SER A 60 2.87 -4.66 5.16
N GLY A 61 1.87 -4.11 5.85
CA GLY A 61 0.52 -4.68 5.95
C GLY A 61 -0.15 -4.80 4.58
N GLN A 62 0.00 -3.79 3.73
CA GLN A 62 -0.52 -3.83 2.35
C GLN A 62 0.32 -4.76 1.47
N ALA A 63 1.66 -4.63 1.52
CA ALA A 63 2.57 -5.40 0.68
C ALA A 63 2.46 -6.92 0.92
N GLY A 64 2.20 -7.35 2.17
CA GLY A 64 2.04 -8.77 2.52
C GLY A 64 0.77 -9.42 1.96
N VAL A 65 -0.25 -8.62 1.64
CA VAL A 65 -1.57 -9.14 1.24
C VAL A 65 -1.91 -8.87 -0.22
N ILE A 66 -1.42 -7.76 -0.78
CA ILE A 66 -1.83 -7.29 -2.12
C ILE A 66 -1.51 -8.31 -3.22
N HIS A 67 -0.33 -8.92 -3.20
CA HIS A 67 0.10 -9.86 -4.23
C HIS A 67 -0.76 -11.11 -4.25
N THR A 68 -1.03 -11.69 -3.10
CA THR A 68 -1.88 -12.89 -2.97
C THR A 68 -3.33 -12.57 -3.33
N SER A 69 -3.87 -11.45 -2.89
CA SER A 69 -5.24 -11.05 -3.21
C SER A 69 -5.44 -10.78 -4.69
N LEU A 70 -4.48 -10.12 -5.35
CA LEU A 70 -4.53 -9.86 -6.79
C LEU A 70 -4.41 -11.14 -7.62
N LEU A 71 -3.58 -12.10 -7.21
CA LEU A 71 -3.45 -13.38 -7.90
C LEU A 71 -4.76 -14.18 -7.88
N GLU A 72 -5.52 -14.10 -6.80
CA GLU A 72 -6.79 -14.81 -6.64
C GLU A 72 -7.95 -14.25 -7.49
N LEU A 73 -7.81 -13.03 -8.00
CA LEU A 73 -8.81 -12.42 -8.89
C LEU A 73 -8.84 -13.05 -10.29
N PHE A 74 -7.76 -13.76 -10.68
CA PHE A 74 -7.64 -14.34 -12.01
C PHE A 74 -7.81 -15.86 -11.99
N PRO A 75 -8.48 -16.44 -13.02
CA PRO A 75 -8.53 -17.89 -13.22
C PRO A 75 -7.14 -18.48 -13.35
N VAL A 76 -6.96 -19.74 -12.92
CA VAL A 76 -5.65 -20.42 -12.86
C VAL A 76 -4.90 -20.38 -14.21
N SER A 77 -5.63 -20.52 -15.32
CA SER A 77 -5.08 -20.54 -16.69
C SER A 77 -4.39 -19.25 -17.12
N VAL A 78 -4.82 -18.09 -16.62
CA VAL A 78 -4.30 -16.77 -16.99
C VAL A 78 -3.79 -15.97 -15.79
N ARG A 79 -3.73 -16.59 -14.61
CA ARG A 79 -3.43 -15.93 -13.33
C ARG A 79 -2.13 -15.16 -13.36
N THR A 80 -1.04 -15.78 -13.77
CA THR A 80 0.30 -15.16 -13.79
C THR A 80 0.37 -14.03 -14.80
N THR A 81 -0.15 -14.23 -16.00
CA THR A 81 -0.12 -13.22 -17.06
C THR A 81 -1.01 -12.02 -16.73
N GLY A 82 -2.25 -12.27 -16.30
CA GLY A 82 -3.19 -11.21 -15.94
C GLY A 82 -2.70 -10.38 -14.76
N TYR A 83 -2.22 -11.05 -13.70
CA TYR A 83 -1.60 -10.39 -12.56
C TYR A 83 -0.40 -9.53 -12.98
N SER A 84 0.57 -10.13 -13.70
CA SER A 84 1.80 -9.42 -14.09
C SER A 84 1.51 -8.20 -14.96
N PHE A 85 0.59 -8.33 -15.90
CA PHE A 85 0.21 -7.23 -16.78
C PHE A 85 -0.45 -6.09 -16.01
N GLY A 86 -1.48 -6.39 -15.22
CA GLY A 86 -2.19 -5.38 -14.42
C GLY A 86 -1.30 -4.70 -13.38
N TYR A 87 -0.47 -5.49 -12.67
CA TYR A 87 0.45 -4.97 -11.68
C TYR A 87 1.52 -4.06 -12.28
N ASN A 88 2.14 -4.46 -13.41
CA ASN A 88 3.17 -3.66 -14.05
C ASN A 88 2.61 -2.36 -14.66
N ILE A 89 1.41 -2.37 -15.23
CA ILE A 89 0.76 -1.14 -15.69
C ILE A 89 0.50 -0.20 -14.50
N GLY A 90 -0.07 -0.70 -13.41
CA GLY A 90 -0.28 0.09 -12.21
C GLY A 90 1.02 0.67 -11.65
N LEU A 91 2.08 -0.16 -11.59
CA LEU A 91 3.39 0.26 -11.12
C LEU A 91 4.02 1.31 -12.03
N ALA A 92 3.92 1.17 -13.35
CA ALA A 92 4.45 2.15 -14.31
C ALA A 92 3.74 3.51 -14.19
N ILE A 93 2.41 3.51 -14.09
CA ILE A 93 1.62 4.74 -14.02
C ILE A 93 1.80 5.43 -12.65
N PHE A 94 1.57 4.71 -11.56
CA PHE A 94 1.57 5.30 -10.22
C PHE A 94 2.95 5.30 -9.56
N GLY A 95 3.75 4.28 -9.77
CA GLY A 95 5.11 4.20 -9.23
C GLY A 95 6.11 5.00 -10.05
N GLY A 96 6.08 4.87 -11.38
CA GLY A 96 7.01 5.58 -12.27
C GLY A 96 6.70 7.07 -12.42
N ALA A 97 5.45 7.44 -12.65
CA ALA A 97 5.05 8.84 -12.79
C ALA A 97 4.88 9.57 -11.43
N GLY A 98 4.75 8.84 -10.32
CA GLY A 98 4.52 9.42 -8.99
C GLY A 98 5.51 10.52 -8.62
N PRO A 99 6.82 10.29 -8.64
CA PRO A 99 7.82 11.32 -8.34
C PRO A 99 7.73 12.55 -9.26
N LEU A 100 7.43 12.36 -10.55
CA LEU A 100 7.27 13.47 -11.50
C LEU A 100 6.04 14.30 -11.19
N ILE A 101 4.92 13.66 -10.88
CA ILE A 101 3.68 14.35 -10.50
C ILE A 101 3.90 15.16 -9.24
N VAL A 102 4.47 14.55 -8.20
CA VAL A 102 4.72 15.20 -6.92
C VAL A 102 5.66 16.40 -7.08
N THR A 103 6.78 16.23 -7.78
CA THR A 103 7.75 17.33 -8.00
C THR A 103 7.18 18.45 -8.84
N SER A 104 6.37 18.14 -9.87
CA SER A 104 5.71 19.16 -10.70
C SER A 104 4.70 19.99 -9.91
N ILE A 105 3.92 19.35 -9.02
CA ILE A 105 2.96 20.06 -8.17
C ILE A 105 3.70 20.91 -7.14
N ILE A 106 4.77 20.42 -6.52
CA ILE A 106 5.60 21.20 -5.61
C ILE A 106 6.17 22.45 -6.32
N ALA A 107 6.71 22.26 -7.53
CA ALA A 107 7.28 23.36 -8.32
C ALA A 107 6.26 24.42 -8.68
N SER A 108 5.00 24.04 -8.93
CA SER A 108 3.94 24.97 -9.31
C SER A 108 3.25 25.66 -8.12
N THR A 109 3.12 24.94 -6.98
CA THR A 109 2.36 25.43 -5.81
C THR A 109 3.24 25.91 -4.67
N GLY A 110 4.53 25.52 -4.65
CA GLY A 110 5.43 25.76 -3.51
C GLY A 110 5.08 24.94 -2.26
N ASN A 111 4.05 24.08 -2.31
CA ASN A 111 3.61 23.30 -1.15
C ASN A 111 4.44 22.04 -1.00
N GLN A 112 5.14 21.91 0.12
CA GLN A 112 5.99 20.76 0.42
C GLN A 112 5.20 19.56 0.96
N ASP A 113 3.93 19.71 1.30
CA ASP A 113 3.09 18.62 1.84
C ASP A 113 2.49 17.72 0.75
N VAL A 114 2.71 18.03 -0.52
CA VAL A 114 2.21 17.26 -1.67
C VAL A 114 2.54 15.77 -1.61
N PRO A 115 3.74 15.33 -1.18
CA PRO A 115 4.04 13.90 -1.05
C PRO A 115 3.09 13.18 -0.08
N ALA A 116 2.74 13.84 1.04
CA ALA A 116 1.80 13.27 2.01
C ALA A 116 0.40 13.10 1.40
N TYR A 117 -0.10 14.11 0.70
CA TYR A 117 -1.40 14.03 0.01
C TYR A 117 -1.43 12.97 -1.08
N TYR A 118 -0.32 12.79 -1.81
CA TYR A 118 -0.21 11.75 -2.83
C TYR A 118 -0.33 10.35 -2.21
N VAL A 119 0.37 10.08 -1.12
CA VAL A 119 0.31 8.80 -0.41
C VAL A 119 -1.08 8.57 0.21
N ILE A 120 -1.70 9.59 0.78
CA ILE A 120 -3.08 9.51 1.31
C ILE A 120 -4.06 9.18 0.18
N GLY A 121 -3.95 9.84 -0.97
CA GLY A 121 -4.78 9.54 -2.15
C GLY A 121 -4.63 8.09 -2.61
N ALA A 122 -3.40 7.59 -2.70
CA ALA A 122 -3.13 6.19 -3.04
C ALA A 122 -3.69 5.21 -2.00
N ALA A 123 -3.58 5.53 -0.71
CA ALA A 123 -4.15 4.72 0.37
C ALA A 123 -5.67 4.68 0.32
N LEU A 124 -6.33 5.80 0.01
CA LEU A 124 -7.77 5.85 -0.19
C LEU A 124 -8.24 5.06 -1.41
N CYS A 125 -7.52 5.13 -2.53
CA CYS A 125 -7.79 4.28 -3.70
C CYS A 125 -7.66 2.80 -3.35
N THR A 126 -6.65 2.42 -2.59
CA THR A 126 -6.47 1.04 -2.10
C THR A 126 -7.63 0.63 -1.20
N PHE A 127 -8.06 1.50 -0.29
CA PHE A 127 -9.18 1.26 0.61
C PHE A 127 -10.48 1.05 -0.17
N LEU A 128 -10.80 1.92 -1.12
CA LEU A 128 -12.00 1.80 -1.96
C LEU A 128 -11.96 0.51 -2.80
N SER A 129 -10.81 0.18 -3.38
CA SER A 129 -10.64 -1.07 -4.14
C SER A 129 -10.85 -2.30 -3.24
N ALA A 130 -10.35 -2.26 -2.00
CA ALA A 130 -10.52 -3.35 -1.05
C ALA A 130 -11.97 -3.53 -0.58
N LEU A 131 -12.80 -2.48 -0.64
CA LEU A 131 -14.23 -2.59 -0.37
C LEU A 131 -14.97 -3.40 -1.43
N VAL A 132 -14.52 -3.32 -2.69
CA VAL A 132 -15.13 -4.03 -3.82
C VAL A 132 -14.68 -5.49 -3.87
N ILE A 133 -13.49 -5.80 -3.35
CA ILE A 133 -12.98 -7.18 -3.30
C ILE A 133 -13.84 -7.98 -2.32
N THR A 134 -14.55 -9.00 -2.82
CA THR A 134 -15.27 -9.99 -2.02
C THR A 134 -14.25 -10.81 -1.23
N GLU A 135 -14.55 -11.14 0.04
CA GLU A 135 -13.69 -12.02 0.84
C GLU A 135 -13.52 -13.37 0.13
N SER A 136 -12.38 -13.55 -0.52
CA SER A 136 -11.94 -14.87 -0.92
C SER A 136 -11.37 -15.54 0.33
N LYS A 137 -12.24 -16.16 1.13
CA LYS A 137 -11.79 -17.16 2.12
C LYS A 137 -11.04 -18.20 1.31
N ALA A 138 -9.84 -18.56 1.76
CA ALA A 138 -9.02 -19.59 1.18
C ALA A 138 -9.91 -20.76 0.65
N ARG A 139 -10.22 -20.72 -0.65
CA ARG A 139 -10.93 -21.79 -1.31
C ARG A 139 -9.96 -22.94 -1.30
N SER A 140 -10.31 -24.02 -0.62
CA SER A 140 -9.46 -25.20 -0.51
C SER A 140 -8.98 -25.57 -1.92
N LEU A 141 -7.66 -25.73 -2.07
CA LEU A 141 -7.00 -26.10 -3.33
C LEU A 141 -7.36 -27.53 -3.79
N HIS A 142 -8.48 -28.07 -3.34
CA HIS A 142 -8.91 -29.45 -3.54
C HIS A 142 -10.20 -29.63 -4.37
N ASP A 143 -10.64 -28.58 -5.07
CA ASP A 143 -11.73 -28.70 -6.06
C ASP A 143 -11.30 -28.15 -7.42
#